data_b39219b8e54ba0e24b7b61476eb6eef4
#
_entry.id   b39219b8e54ba0e24b7b61476eb6eef4
#
_cell.length_a   1.000
_cell.length_b   1.000
_cell.length_c   1.000
_cell.angle_alpha   90.00
_cell.angle_beta   90.00
_cell.angle_gamma   90.00
#
_symmetry.space_group_name_H-M   'P 1'
#
loop_
_entity.id
_entity.type
_entity.pdbx_description
1 polymer ?
#
loop_
_entity_poly.entity_id
_entity_poly.type
_entity_poly.pdbx_seq_one_letter_code
_entity_poly.pdbx_strand_id
1 'polypeptide(L)'
;MQLLPHLRRARDHIDRHFDRPLDLAQLAQVAAVSRFPFVRSFDAAYGETPIRYLTRRRIERAQDLLRHANLTVTEVCQLVGFASLGSFSRRFTHLVGESPTAYRDRWAARGGPHVPGCYLFMRGATDPAGTSGTVRPGPSTHPIAQSRRSAGPMIRPTVEQ
;
A
#
# COMPACT_ATOMS: atom_id res chain seq x y z
N MET A 1 -1.36 -9.19 35.71
CA MET A 1 -0.60 -9.41 34.46
C MET A 1 -1.12 -8.45 33.40
N GLN A 2 -0.29 -7.52 32.93
CA GLN A 2 -0.74 -6.55 31.92
C GLN A 2 -0.82 -7.23 30.56
N LEU A 3 -2.03 -7.54 30.09
CA LEU A 3 -2.27 -8.25 28.84
C LEU A 3 -1.99 -7.38 27.60
N LEU A 4 -2.11 -6.06 27.73
CA LEU A 4 -1.97 -5.11 26.62
C LEU A 4 -0.64 -5.19 25.85
N PRO A 5 0.54 -5.34 26.48
CA PRO A 5 1.81 -5.54 25.76
C PRO A 5 1.83 -6.81 24.90
N HIS A 6 1.16 -7.87 25.36
CA HIS A 6 1.04 -9.13 24.64
C HIS A 6 0.16 -8.97 23.38
N LEU A 7 -0.95 -8.26 23.49
CA LEU A 7 -1.84 -7.96 22.37
C LEU A 7 -1.15 -7.03 21.34
N ARG A 8 -0.38 -6.05 21.82
CA ARG A 8 0.42 -5.19 20.93
C ARG A 8 1.43 -6.00 20.12
N ARG A 9 2.13 -6.95 20.72
CA ARG A 9 3.05 -7.85 19.99
C ARG A 9 2.35 -8.59 18.86
N ALA A 10 1.16 -9.15 19.10
CA ALA A 10 0.40 -9.84 18.06
C ALA A 10 -0.05 -8.87 16.96
N ARG A 11 -0.51 -7.67 17.29
CA ARG A 11 -0.87 -6.63 16.32
C ARG A 11 0.33 -6.22 15.47
N ASP A 12 1.45 -5.91 16.09
CA ASP A 12 2.68 -5.52 15.39
C ASP A 12 3.23 -6.67 14.52
N HIS A 13 3.00 -7.92 14.91
CA HIS A 13 3.31 -9.09 14.10
C HIS A 13 2.40 -9.17 12.87
N ILE A 14 1.11 -8.92 12.99
CA ILE A 14 0.18 -8.84 11.85
C ILE A 14 0.63 -7.72 10.91
N ASP A 15 0.93 -6.54 11.42
CA ASP A 15 1.32 -5.38 10.61
C ASP A 15 2.61 -5.61 9.81
N ARG A 16 3.53 -6.43 10.32
CA ARG A 16 4.78 -6.77 9.63
C ARG A 16 4.67 -7.96 8.67
N HIS A 17 3.70 -8.85 8.86
CA HIS A 17 3.64 -10.13 8.16
C HIS A 17 2.25 -10.43 7.56
N PHE A 18 1.45 -9.38 7.28
CA PHE A 18 0.09 -9.55 6.76
C PHE A 18 0.04 -10.31 5.42
N ASP A 19 1.11 -10.24 4.63
CA ASP A 19 1.29 -10.91 3.34
C ASP A 19 1.50 -12.43 3.45
N ARG A 20 1.83 -12.93 4.64
CA ARG A 20 2.08 -14.35 4.90
C ARG A 20 0.83 -15.07 5.39
N PRO A 21 0.77 -16.41 5.24
CA PRO A 21 -0.29 -17.18 5.87
C PRO A 21 -0.17 -17.09 7.40
N LEU A 22 -1.07 -16.32 8.00
CA LEU A 22 -1.18 -16.17 9.45
C LEU A 22 -2.50 -16.78 9.91
N ASP A 23 -2.42 -17.63 10.92
CA ASP A 23 -3.58 -18.21 11.56
C ASP A 23 -3.73 -17.74 13.02
N LEU A 24 -4.90 -18.02 13.58
CA LEU A 24 -5.23 -17.60 14.94
C LEU A 24 -4.35 -18.26 16.01
N ALA A 25 -3.87 -19.49 15.76
CA ALA A 25 -3.02 -20.23 16.71
C ALA A 25 -1.63 -19.59 16.77
N GLN A 26 -1.06 -19.25 15.62
CA GLN A 26 0.22 -18.53 15.51
C GLN A 26 0.16 -17.16 16.20
N LEU A 27 -0.92 -16.39 15.98
CA LEU A 27 -1.08 -15.08 16.59
C LEU A 27 -1.23 -15.17 18.12
N ALA A 28 -1.93 -16.18 18.61
CA ALA A 28 -2.05 -16.44 20.05
C ALA A 28 -0.69 -16.83 20.68
N GLN A 29 0.12 -17.61 19.97
CA GLN A 29 1.50 -17.94 20.38
C GLN A 29 2.37 -16.68 20.46
N VAL A 30 2.32 -15.80 19.46
CA VAL A 30 3.05 -14.52 19.46
C VAL A 30 2.65 -13.65 20.66
N ALA A 31 1.36 -13.66 21.00
CA ALA A 31 0.84 -12.97 22.18
C ALA A 31 1.20 -13.68 23.50
N ALA A 32 1.69 -14.92 23.47
CA ALA A 32 1.88 -15.78 24.65
C ALA A 32 0.60 -15.90 25.48
N VAL A 33 -0.55 -16.03 24.83
CA VAL A 33 -1.88 -16.13 25.43
C VAL A 33 -2.63 -17.30 24.79
N SER A 34 -3.45 -18.02 25.58
CA SER A 34 -4.32 -19.05 25.04
C SER A 34 -5.31 -18.50 24.01
N ARG A 35 -5.67 -19.31 23.03
CA ARG A 35 -6.43 -18.92 21.83
C ARG A 35 -7.76 -18.20 22.13
N PHE A 36 -8.59 -18.74 23.02
CA PHE A 36 -9.88 -18.14 23.35
C PHE A 36 -9.77 -16.80 24.11
N PRO A 37 -8.99 -16.73 25.22
CA PRO A 37 -8.72 -15.46 25.87
C PRO A 37 -8.09 -14.42 24.95
N PHE A 38 -7.17 -14.83 24.04
CA PHE A 38 -6.54 -13.95 23.08
C PHE A 38 -7.56 -13.24 22.19
N VAL A 39 -8.48 -13.99 21.55
CA VAL A 39 -9.50 -13.40 20.66
C VAL A 39 -10.37 -12.40 21.40
N ARG A 40 -10.88 -12.77 22.58
CA ARG A 40 -11.76 -11.90 23.39
C ARG A 40 -11.05 -10.63 23.85
N SER A 41 -9.80 -10.77 24.30
CA SER A 41 -9.01 -9.63 24.78
C SER A 41 -8.57 -8.72 23.65
N PHE A 42 -8.24 -9.28 22.48
CA PHE A 42 -7.89 -8.50 21.30
C PHE A 42 -9.10 -7.70 20.80
N ASP A 43 -10.28 -8.34 20.73
CA ASP A 43 -11.52 -7.69 20.34
C ASP A 43 -11.90 -6.58 21.33
N ALA A 44 -11.80 -6.84 22.63
CA ALA A 44 -12.04 -5.83 23.67
C ALA A 44 -11.07 -4.64 23.60
N ALA A 45 -9.80 -4.89 23.21
CA ALA A 45 -8.77 -3.85 23.16
C ALA A 45 -8.77 -3.03 21.87
N TYR A 46 -9.16 -3.63 20.72
CA TYR A 46 -9.05 -3.03 19.40
C TYR A 46 -10.38 -2.92 18.64
N GLY A 47 -11.50 -3.39 19.20
CA GLY A 47 -12.83 -3.32 18.58
C GLY A 47 -13.07 -4.31 17.45
N GLU A 48 -12.14 -5.23 17.21
CA GLU A 48 -12.25 -6.26 16.17
C GLU A 48 -11.39 -7.49 16.48
N THR A 49 -11.79 -8.65 15.97
CA THR A 49 -11.04 -9.89 16.17
C THR A 49 -9.71 -9.87 15.42
N PRO A 50 -8.67 -10.65 15.83
CA PRO A 50 -7.36 -10.67 15.17
C PRO A 50 -7.43 -10.97 13.67
N ILE A 51 -8.31 -11.88 13.25
CA ILE A 51 -8.48 -12.25 11.83
C ILE A 51 -9.19 -11.14 11.03
N ARG A 52 -10.13 -10.41 11.64
CA ARG A 52 -10.74 -9.24 11.01
C ARG A 52 -9.72 -8.12 10.84
N TYR A 53 -8.90 -7.86 11.86
CA TYR A 53 -7.79 -6.93 11.81
C TYR A 53 -6.82 -7.27 10.66
N LEU A 54 -6.35 -8.52 10.58
CA LEU A 54 -5.49 -9.00 9.49
C LEU A 54 -6.13 -8.77 8.10
N THR A 55 -7.41 -9.13 7.97
CA THR A 55 -8.15 -8.93 6.71
C THR A 55 -8.22 -7.46 6.32
N ARG A 56 -8.52 -6.58 7.26
CA ARG A 56 -8.58 -5.13 7.03
C ARG A 56 -7.21 -4.59 6.61
N ARG A 57 -6.12 -4.97 7.27
CA ARG A 57 -4.75 -4.55 6.90
C ARG A 57 -4.39 -5.00 5.48
N ARG A 58 -4.75 -6.22 5.09
CA ARG A 58 -4.57 -6.71 3.72
C ARG A 58 -5.33 -5.88 2.68
N ILE A 59 -6.58 -5.53 2.99
CA ILE A 59 -7.40 -4.72 2.07
C ILE A 59 -6.89 -3.26 1.99
N GLU A 60 -6.48 -2.66 3.10
CA GLU A 60 -5.85 -1.34 3.09
C GLU A 60 -4.60 -1.32 2.19
N ARG A 61 -3.74 -2.32 2.32
CA ARG A 61 -2.56 -2.46 1.46
C ARG A 61 -2.93 -2.70 -0.01
N ALA A 62 -3.96 -3.50 -0.26
CA ALA A 62 -4.46 -3.71 -1.62
C ALA A 62 -4.97 -2.41 -2.27
N GLN A 63 -5.66 -1.56 -1.51
CA GLN A 63 -6.08 -0.25 -2.00
C GLN A 63 -4.89 0.62 -2.41
N ASP A 64 -3.81 0.64 -1.63
CA ASP A 64 -2.60 1.39 -1.96
C ASP A 64 -1.94 0.86 -3.23
N LEU A 65 -1.81 -0.47 -3.37
CA LEU A 65 -1.23 -1.10 -4.55
C LEU A 65 -2.07 -0.85 -5.82
N LEU A 66 -3.40 -0.96 -5.72
CA LEU A 66 -4.31 -0.71 -6.83
C LEU A 66 -4.35 0.77 -7.26
N ARG A 67 -4.03 1.70 -6.35
CA ARG A 67 -3.96 3.14 -6.65
C ARG A 67 -2.66 3.56 -7.33
N HIS A 68 -1.54 3.00 -6.88
CA HIS A 68 -0.22 3.56 -7.18
C HIS A 68 0.67 2.64 -8.02
N ALA A 69 0.28 1.39 -8.21
CA ALA A 69 1.08 0.42 -8.95
C ALA A 69 0.36 -0.08 -10.20
N ASN A 70 1.14 -0.32 -11.26
CA ASN A 70 0.63 -0.98 -12.46
C ASN A 70 0.60 -2.51 -12.24
N LEU A 71 -0.31 -2.95 -11.38
CA LEU A 71 -0.52 -4.35 -11.02
C LEU A 71 -1.93 -4.81 -11.40
N THR A 72 -2.04 -6.06 -11.80
CA THR A 72 -3.32 -6.72 -11.97
C THR A 72 -3.97 -7.01 -10.61
N VAL A 73 -5.28 -7.16 -10.59
CA VAL A 73 -6.02 -7.55 -9.37
C VAL A 73 -5.53 -8.89 -8.81
N THR A 74 -5.13 -9.82 -9.70
CA THR A 74 -4.58 -11.13 -9.29
C THR A 74 -3.22 -10.99 -8.60
N GLU A 75 -2.33 -10.19 -9.15
CA GLU A 75 -1.02 -9.91 -8.52
C GLU A 75 -1.20 -9.25 -7.15
N VAL A 76 -2.08 -8.25 -7.04
CA VAL A 76 -2.38 -7.61 -5.76
C VAL A 76 -2.95 -8.61 -4.76
N CYS A 77 -3.89 -9.47 -5.16
CA CYS A 77 -4.43 -10.53 -4.31
C CYS A 77 -3.33 -11.41 -3.69
N GLN A 78 -2.35 -11.82 -4.49
CA GLN A 78 -1.22 -12.64 -4.04
C GLN A 78 -0.28 -11.85 -3.11
N LEU A 79 0.08 -10.62 -3.50
CA LEU A 79 0.99 -9.76 -2.72
C LEU A 79 0.46 -9.42 -1.32
N VAL A 80 -0.85 -9.33 -1.16
CA VAL A 80 -1.45 -9.07 0.16
C VAL A 80 -1.82 -10.33 0.93
N GLY A 81 -1.43 -11.51 0.44
CA GLY A 81 -1.53 -12.78 1.17
C GLY A 81 -2.90 -13.45 1.15
N PHE A 82 -3.76 -13.18 0.15
CA PHE A 82 -4.98 -13.95 -0.04
C PHE A 82 -4.72 -15.22 -0.86
N ALA A 83 -5.24 -16.34 -0.39
CA ALA A 83 -5.10 -17.62 -1.07
C ALA A 83 -5.99 -17.76 -2.32
N SER A 84 -7.04 -16.97 -2.45
CA SER A 84 -7.92 -17.01 -3.62
C SER A 84 -8.47 -15.64 -4.00
N LEU A 85 -8.56 -15.39 -5.30
CA LEU A 85 -9.11 -14.16 -5.88
C LEU A 85 -10.58 -13.94 -5.50
N GLY A 86 -11.38 -15.02 -5.42
CA GLY A 86 -12.78 -14.92 -5.03
C GLY A 86 -12.98 -14.46 -3.58
N SER A 87 -12.15 -14.95 -2.64
CA SER A 87 -12.16 -14.51 -1.25
C SER A 87 -11.69 -13.06 -1.13
N PHE A 88 -10.63 -12.71 -1.85
CA PHE A 88 -10.12 -11.34 -1.92
C PHE A 88 -11.19 -10.36 -2.42
N SER A 89 -11.78 -10.63 -3.59
CA SER A 89 -12.76 -9.75 -4.21
C SER A 89 -13.99 -9.52 -3.33
N ARG A 90 -14.51 -10.59 -2.70
CA ARG A 90 -15.63 -10.46 -1.75
C ARG A 90 -15.29 -9.61 -0.53
N ARG A 91 -14.11 -9.81 0.08
CA ARG A 91 -13.68 -9.04 1.25
C ARG A 91 -13.39 -7.60 0.89
N PHE A 92 -12.76 -7.37 -0.25
CA PHE A 92 -12.50 -6.04 -0.77
C PHE A 92 -13.80 -5.27 -1.00
N THR A 93 -14.74 -5.85 -1.75
CA THR A 93 -16.05 -5.23 -2.03
C THR A 93 -16.83 -4.95 -0.73
N HIS A 94 -16.80 -5.87 0.23
CA HIS A 94 -17.47 -5.69 1.51
C HIS A 94 -16.90 -4.52 2.32
N LEU A 95 -15.59 -4.33 2.33
CA LEU A 95 -14.93 -3.30 3.13
C LEU A 95 -14.82 -1.95 2.41
N VAL A 96 -14.72 -1.94 1.08
CA VAL A 96 -14.48 -0.73 0.28
C VAL A 96 -15.75 -0.22 -0.41
N GLY A 97 -16.75 -1.08 -0.63
CA GLY A 97 -18.00 -0.74 -1.27
C GLY A 97 -18.02 -0.91 -2.80
N GLU A 98 -16.87 -1.22 -3.42
CA GLU A 98 -16.77 -1.47 -4.88
C GLU A 98 -15.80 -2.62 -5.17
N SER A 99 -15.85 -3.21 -6.37
CA SER A 99 -14.96 -4.31 -6.74
C SER A 99 -13.50 -3.83 -6.89
N PRO A 100 -12.50 -4.72 -6.68
CA PRO A 100 -11.09 -4.37 -6.88
C PRO A 100 -10.80 -3.82 -8.29
N THR A 101 -11.44 -4.37 -9.32
CA THR A 101 -11.29 -3.92 -10.70
C THR A 101 -11.85 -2.52 -10.89
N ALA A 102 -13.09 -2.26 -10.45
CA ALA A 102 -13.70 -0.94 -10.53
C ALA A 102 -12.88 0.11 -9.76
N TYR A 103 -12.38 -0.25 -8.58
CA TYR A 103 -11.51 0.61 -7.78
C TYR A 103 -10.23 0.98 -8.54
N ARG A 104 -9.51 -0.01 -9.11
CA ARG A 104 -8.31 0.21 -9.91
C ARG A 104 -8.58 1.12 -11.10
N ASP A 105 -9.60 0.80 -11.89
CA ASP A 105 -9.91 1.51 -13.14
C ASP A 105 -10.31 2.96 -12.86
N ARG A 106 -11.04 3.21 -11.78
CA ARG A 106 -11.39 4.55 -11.32
C ARG A 106 -10.15 5.40 -10.96
N TRP A 107 -9.15 4.79 -10.35
CA TRP A 107 -7.91 5.50 -10.00
C TRP A 107 -6.98 5.65 -11.20
N ALA A 108 -6.90 4.67 -12.10
CA ALA A 108 -6.15 4.76 -13.36
C ALA A 108 -6.66 5.93 -14.23
N ALA A 109 -7.97 6.12 -14.31
CA ALA A 109 -8.59 7.23 -15.06
C ALA A 109 -8.23 8.63 -14.51
N ARG A 110 -7.77 8.72 -13.26
CA ARG A 110 -7.36 10.00 -12.63
C ARG A 110 -5.92 10.41 -12.93
N GLY A 111 -5.15 9.59 -13.65
CA GLY A 111 -3.80 9.93 -14.13
C GLY A 111 -2.74 10.08 -13.02
N GLY A 112 -2.86 9.35 -11.91
CA GLY A 112 -1.85 9.34 -10.85
C GLY A 112 -0.52 8.72 -11.30
N PRO A 113 0.61 9.06 -10.65
CA PRO A 113 1.90 8.45 -10.96
C PRO A 113 1.84 6.95 -10.67
N HIS A 114 2.08 6.14 -11.71
CA HIS A 114 2.11 4.68 -11.60
C HIS A 114 3.54 4.22 -11.33
N VAL A 115 3.75 3.58 -10.20
CA VAL A 115 5.00 2.86 -9.91
C VAL A 115 4.97 1.54 -10.68
N PRO A 116 5.97 1.23 -11.52
CA PRO A 116 6.04 -0.06 -12.21
C PRO A 116 6.00 -1.21 -11.21
N GLY A 117 5.18 -2.24 -11.48
CA GLY A 117 5.05 -3.41 -10.61
C GLY A 117 6.38 -4.12 -10.36
N CYS A 118 7.25 -4.21 -11.39
CA CYS A 118 8.60 -4.76 -11.25
C CYS A 118 9.47 -4.03 -10.21
N TYR A 119 9.31 -2.72 -10.05
CA TYR A 119 10.02 -1.95 -9.05
C TYR A 119 9.61 -2.32 -7.62
N LEU A 120 8.33 -2.63 -7.40
CA LEU A 120 7.82 -3.10 -6.11
C LEU A 120 8.36 -4.49 -5.76
N PHE A 121 8.46 -5.39 -6.75
CA PHE A 121 9.07 -6.71 -6.56
C PHE A 121 10.57 -6.61 -6.26
N MET A 122 11.31 -5.78 -6.98
CA MET A 122 12.76 -5.61 -6.76
C MET A 122 13.11 -4.95 -5.43
N ARG A 123 12.24 -4.11 -4.88
CA ARG A 123 12.44 -3.48 -3.57
C ARG A 123 11.91 -4.31 -2.40
N GLY A 124 11.48 -5.55 -2.62
CA GLY A 124 10.90 -6.36 -1.56
C GLY A 124 9.70 -5.65 -0.93
N ALA A 125 8.71 -5.28 -1.73
CA ALA A 125 7.49 -4.61 -1.25
C ALA A 125 6.67 -5.46 -0.27
N THR A 126 7.20 -6.63 0.06
CA THR A 126 6.83 -7.50 1.15
C THR A 126 7.58 -7.19 2.45
N ASP A 127 8.52 -6.22 2.46
CA ASP A 127 9.24 -5.85 3.68
C ASP A 127 8.49 -4.72 4.41
N PRO A 128 7.70 -5.05 5.44
CA PRO A 128 6.94 -4.05 6.21
C PRO A 128 7.79 -3.34 7.26
N ALA A 129 9.07 -3.67 7.34
CA ALA A 129 10.02 -2.96 8.17
C ALA A 129 10.52 -1.72 7.42
N GLY A 130 9.71 -0.65 7.43
CA GLY A 130 10.14 0.68 7.06
C GLY A 130 11.33 1.10 7.89
N THR A 131 12.53 0.73 7.45
CA THR A 131 13.74 1.46 7.85
C THR A 131 13.61 2.82 7.21
N SER A 132 13.41 3.83 8.03
CA SER A 132 13.52 5.25 7.68
C SER A 132 14.91 5.52 7.11
N GLY A 133 15.13 5.15 5.86
CA GLY A 133 16.25 5.58 5.07
C GLY A 133 15.94 6.98 4.58
N THR A 134 16.41 7.97 5.30
CA THR A 134 16.50 9.35 4.84
C THR A 134 17.21 9.34 3.49
N VAL A 135 16.45 9.38 2.41
CA VAL A 135 16.99 9.63 1.07
C VAL A 135 17.43 11.10 1.08
N ARG A 136 18.70 11.32 1.31
CA ARG A 136 19.33 12.61 1.01
C ARG A 136 19.20 12.81 -0.51
N PRO A 137 18.61 13.91 -0.98
CA PRO A 137 18.67 14.25 -2.39
C PRO A 137 20.14 14.55 -2.73
N GLY A 138 20.72 13.72 -3.58
CA GLY A 138 22.01 13.99 -4.18
C GLY A 138 21.91 15.24 -5.07
N PRO A 139 22.99 16.02 -5.21
CA PRO A 139 22.97 17.24 -5.99
C PRO A 139 22.72 16.91 -7.47
N SER A 140 21.64 17.43 -8.00
CA SER A 140 21.33 17.41 -9.44
C SER A 140 22.33 18.31 -10.17
N THR A 141 23.36 17.69 -10.75
CA THR A 141 24.23 18.37 -11.71
C THR A 141 23.64 18.15 -13.10
N HIS A 142 22.72 18.98 -13.51
CA HIS A 142 22.41 19.15 -14.91
C HIS A 142 23.26 20.33 -15.46
N PRO A 143 24.07 20.11 -16.48
CA PRO A 143 24.73 21.21 -17.17
C PRO A 143 23.71 21.95 -18.03
N ILE A 144 23.55 23.21 -17.73
CA ILE A 144 22.77 24.16 -18.54
C ILE A 144 23.52 24.36 -19.86
N ALA A 145 22.98 23.80 -20.93
CA ALA A 145 23.41 24.16 -22.28
C ALA A 145 22.85 25.55 -22.60
N GLN A 146 23.73 26.56 -22.54
CA GLN A 146 23.50 27.87 -23.11
C GLN A 146 23.44 27.75 -24.63
N SER A 147 22.25 27.95 -25.19
CA SER A 147 22.11 28.23 -26.62
C SER A 147 21.83 29.69 -26.87
N ARG A 148 22.70 30.26 -27.68
CA ARG A 148 22.89 31.67 -27.99
C ARG A 148 21.66 32.29 -28.64
N ARG A 149 21.51 33.58 -28.30
CA ARG A 149 20.68 34.60 -28.92
C ARG A 149 20.96 34.68 -30.45
N SER A 150 19.90 34.77 -31.22
CA SER A 150 19.92 35.40 -32.52
C SER A 150 18.77 36.43 -32.56
N ALA A 151 19.15 37.64 -32.61
CA ALA A 151 18.26 38.78 -32.83
C ALA A 151 17.96 38.86 -34.36
N GLY A 152 16.72 39.22 -34.67
CA GLY A 152 16.32 39.60 -36.02
C GLY A 152 14.89 40.14 -36.03
N PRO A 153 14.49 40.99 -36.96
CA PRO A 153 14.23 42.38 -36.59
C PRO A 153 12.74 42.74 -36.55
N MET A 154 12.48 43.85 -35.86
CA MET A 154 11.22 44.59 -35.75
C MET A 154 10.60 44.88 -37.15
N ILE A 155 9.33 44.55 -37.33
CA ILE A 155 8.46 45.13 -38.35
C ILE A 155 7.32 45.85 -37.66
N ARG A 156 7.25 47.16 -37.89
CA ARG A 156 6.22 48.12 -37.42
C ARG A 156 4.91 47.87 -38.15
N PRO A 157 3.76 48.13 -37.52
CA PRO A 157 2.45 48.17 -38.20
C PRO A 157 2.28 49.51 -38.92
N THR A 158 1.86 49.46 -40.16
CA THR A 158 1.34 50.60 -40.91
C THR A 158 -0.16 50.70 -40.64
N VAL A 159 -0.56 51.86 -40.14
CA VAL A 159 -1.93 52.38 -40.11
C VAL A 159 -2.19 53.04 -41.43
N GLU A 160 -3.28 52.72 -42.14
CA GLU A 160 -4.03 53.65 -43.03
C GLU A 160 -5.43 53.12 -43.34
N GLN A 161 -6.37 53.97 -43.00
CA GLN A 161 -7.66 54.40 -43.53
C GLN A 161 -8.79 53.39 -43.57
#